data_f2396791fc509e260a253eb7ef4ba847
#
_entry.id   f2396791fc509e260a253eb7ef4ba847
#
_cell.length_a   1.000
_cell.length_b   1.000
_cell.length_c   1.000
_cell.angle_alpha   90.00
_cell.angle_beta   90.00
_cell.angle_gamma   90.00
#
_symmetry.space_group_name_H-M   'P 1'
#
loop_
_entity.id
_entity.type
_entity.pdbx_description
1 polymer ?
#
loop_
_entity_poly.entity_id
_entity_poly.type
_entity_poly.pdbx_seq_one_letter_code
_entity_poly.pdbx_strand_id
1 'polypeptide(L)'
;MENKKAIVIGAGVSGLTAAWELKKKGFEVTVLERGDAPGGVIRTFESGGFRAESGTNSVMVTSRRLLEFFDEIGLGNEVERSKPAAKKRFFVRYGKPRAVPTGPVSLLFTRLFSFFGKIRLLWEPFVPRTDPESEPSVAEFAERRLGKDVSDYAINPFMAGVYGGDPRRLSIKYAFAPFWNLEQKYGSITLG
;
A
#
# COMPACT_ATOMS: atom_id res chain seq x y z
N MET A 1 23.55 -15.22 -35.00
CA MET A 1 23.27 -14.18 -33.96
C MET A 1 23.80 -14.73 -32.66
N GLU A 2 24.71 -14.03 -31.99
CA GLU A 2 25.20 -14.45 -30.68
C GLU A 2 24.02 -14.49 -29.70
N ASN A 3 23.82 -15.65 -29.04
CA ASN A 3 22.80 -15.79 -27.99
C ASN A 3 23.21 -14.90 -26.80
N LYS A 4 22.53 -13.77 -26.62
CA LYS A 4 22.75 -12.88 -25.46
C LYS A 4 22.38 -13.61 -24.19
N LYS A 5 23.33 -13.73 -23.27
CA LYS A 5 23.09 -14.35 -21.95
C LYS A 5 22.84 -13.30 -20.88
N ALA A 6 21.95 -13.60 -19.94
CA ALA A 6 21.67 -12.75 -18.78
C ALA A 6 21.56 -13.59 -17.51
N ILE A 7 22.09 -13.06 -16.41
CA ILE A 7 21.94 -13.66 -15.07
C ILE A 7 21.10 -12.71 -14.23
N VAL A 8 20.04 -13.22 -13.62
CA VAL A 8 19.19 -12.50 -12.67
C VAL A 8 19.43 -13.07 -11.29
N ILE A 9 19.76 -12.22 -10.33
CA ILE A 9 20.02 -12.62 -8.95
C ILE A 9 18.78 -12.31 -8.11
N GLY A 10 18.20 -13.39 -7.53
CA GLY A 10 16.98 -13.36 -6.74
C GLY A 10 15.74 -13.76 -7.55
N ALA A 11 15.04 -14.80 -7.09
CA ALA A 11 13.81 -15.32 -7.69
C ALA A 11 12.54 -14.81 -6.96
N GLY A 12 12.57 -13.60 -6.40
CA GLY A 12 11.37 -12.89 -5.97
C GLY A 12 10.60 -12.33 -7.17
N VAL A 13 9.42 -11.75 -6.95
CA VAL A 13 8.54 -11.24 -8.01
C VAL A 13 9.27 -10.28 -8.98
N SER A 14 10.12 -9.40 -8.47
CA SER A 14 10.88 -8.46 -9.32
C SER A 14 11.89 -9.17 -10.22
N GLY A 15 12.64 -10.12 -9.66
CA GLY A 15 13.64 -10.90 -10.43
C GLY A 15 12.97 -11.80 -11.48
N LEU A 16 11.89 -12.47 -11.12
CA LEU A 16 11.13 -13.32 -12.06
C LEU A 16 10.50 -12.48 -13.18
N THR A 17 9.96 -11.28 -12.88
CA THR A 17 9.44 -10.38 -13.91
C THR A 17 10.55 -9.88 -14.84
N ALA A 18 11.71 -9.52 -14.30
CA ALA A 18 12.87 -9.13 -15.10
C ALA A 18 13.35 -10.27 -16.01
N ALA A 19 13.42 -11.49 -15.47
CA ALA A 19 13.77 -12.67 -16.23
C ALA A 19 12.80 -12.96 -17.38
N TRP A 20 11.50 -12.80 -17.12
CA TRP A 20 10.44 -12.93 -18.13
C TRP A 20 10.62 -11.91 -19.27
N GLU A 21 10.81 -10.65 -18.94
CA GLU A 21 11.00 -9.59 -19.93
C GLU A 21 12.29 -9.78 -20.75
N LEU A 22 13.37 -10.23 -20.12
CA LEU A 22 14.62 -10.57 -20.82
C LEU A 22 14.43 -11.75 -21.78
N LYS A 23 13.73 -12.80 -21.33
CA LYS A 23 13.43 -13.96 -22.17
C LYS A 23 12.61 -13.55 -23.40
N LYS A 24 11.61 -12.68 -23.26
CA LYS A 24 10.83 -12.13 -24.38
C LYS A 24 11.70 -11.37 -25.39
N LYS A 25 12.78 -10.75 -24.92
CA LYS A 25 13.78 -10.06 -25.79
C LYS A 25 14.82 -11.00 -26.40
N GLY A 26 14.67 -12.31 -26.25
CA GLY A 26 15.54 -13.32 -26.85
C GLY A 26 16.83 -13.60 -26.08
N PHE A 27 16.91 -13.20 -24.79
CA PHE A 27 18.03 -13.60 -23.95
C PHE A 27 17.89 -15.03 -23.46
N GLU A 28 19.02 -15.75 -23.36
CA GLU A 28 19.14 -16.94 -22.55
C GLU A 28 19.30 -16.52 -21.08
N VAL A 29 18.30 -16.77 -20.25
CA VAL A 29 18.24 -16.22 -18.88
C VAL A 29 18.47 -17.31 -17.86
N THR A 30 19.41 -17.10 -16.95
CA THR A 30 19.62 -17.91 -15.74
C THR A 30 19.19 -17.10 -14.52
N VAL A 31 18.32 -17.65 -13.68
CA VAL A 31 17.93 -17.04 -12.40
C VAL A 31 18.63 -17.78 -11.27
N LEU A 32 19.33 -17.02 -10.41
CA LEU A 32 20.01 -17.54 -9.22
C LEU A 32 19.21 -17.12 -7.99
N GLU A 33 18.81 -18.10 -7.17
CA GLU A 33 18.10 -17.88 -5.91
C GLU A 33 18.91 -18.46 -4.75
N ARG A 34 19.01 -17.71 -3.66
CA ARG A 34 19.72 -18.14 -2.46
C ARG A 34 18.89 -19.12 -1.61
N GLY A 35 17.57 -18.96 -1.65
CA GLY A 35 16.64 -19.79 -0.89
C GLY A 35 16.42 -21.15 -1.56
N ASP A 36 15.61 -21.95 -0.91
CA ASP A 36 15.22 -23.31 -1.33
C ASP A 36 14.13 -23.31 -2.42
N ALA A 37 13.43 -22.20 -2.60
CA ALA A 37 12.34 -22.05 -3.57
C ALA A 37 12.22 -20.61 -4.10
N PRO A 38 11.72 -20.42 -5.34
CA PRO A 38 11.38 -19.11 -5.87
C PRO A 38 10.17 -18.50 -5.13
N GLY A 39 9.95 -17.18 -5.30
CA GLY A 39 8.83 -16.44 -4.75
C GLY A 39 9.25 -15.34 -3.75
N GLY A 40 10.42 -15.46 -3.13
CA GLY A 40 10.91 -14.48 -2.15
C GLY A 40 10.00 -14.41 -0.93
N VAL A 41 9.40 -13.24 -0.68
CA VAL A 41 8.44 -13.03 0.42
C VAL A 41 7.02 -13.52 0.11
N ILE A 42 6.72 -13.87 -1.14
CA ILE A 42 5.42 -14.43 -1.56
C ILE A 42 5.51 -15.94 -1.41
N ARG A 43 5.07 -16.45 -0.28
CA ARG A 43 5.07 -17.88 0.03
C ARG A 43 3.78 -18.28 0.71
N THR A 44 3.25 -19.43 0.29
CA THR A 44 2.08 -20.07 0.91
C THR A 44 2.54 -21.27 1.72
N PHE A 45 2.06 -21.39 2.94
CA PHE A 45 2.23 -22.55 3.79
C PHE A 45 0.94 -23.36 3.86
N GLU A 46 1.05 -24.66 3.73
CA GLU A 46 -0.07 -25.58 3.90
C GLU A 46 0.23 -26.55 5.03
N SER A 47 -0.64 -26.64 6.02
CA SER A 47 -0.51 -27.56 7.14
C SER A 47 -1.87 -27.91 7.71
N GLY A 48 -2.13 -29.20 7.95
CA GLY A 48 -3.35 -29.69 8.59
C GLY A 48 -4.66 -29.27 7.87
N GLY A 49 -4.62 -29.11 6.53
CA GLY A 49 -5.77 -28.64 5.74
C GLY A 49 -5.99 -27.12 5.76
N PHE A 50 -5.10 -26.38 6.42
CA PHE A 50 -5.09 -24.91 6.42
C PHE A 50 -4.04 -24.36 5.46
N ARG A 51 -4.38 -23.23 4.83
CA ARG A 51 -3.46 -22.47 3.97
C ARG A 51 -3.21 -21.09 4.60
N ALA A 52 -1.95 -20.69 4.71
CA ALA A 52 -1.54 -19.40 5.24
C ALA A 52 -0.48 -18.76 4.35
N GLU A 53 -0.63 -17.47 4.08
CA GLU A 53 0.35 -16.68 3.35
C GLU A 53 1.38 -16.09 4.31
N SER A 54 2.68 -16.19 3.99
CA SER A 54 3.75 -15.66 4.82
C SER A 54 3.96 -14.14 4.65
N GLY A 55 3.41 -13.58 3.61
CA GLY A 55 3.63 -12.19 3.23
C GLY A 55 2.44 -11.63 2.48
N THR A 56 2.67 -11.18 1.27
CA THR A 56 1.67 -10.56 0.40
C THR A 56 0.59 -11.56 0.00
N ASN A 57 -0.67 -11.25 0.34
CA ASN A 57 -1.85 -12.05 -0.02
C ASN A 57 -2.76 -11.35 -1.05
N SER A 58 -2.40 -10.15 -1.46
CA SER A 58 -3.17 -9.37 -2.42
C SER A 58 -2.29 -8.39 -3.17
N VAL A 59 -2.69 -8.04 -4.37
CA VAL A 59 -2.01 -7.06 -5.20
C VAL A 59 -2.96 -5.90 -5.52
N MET A 60 -2.45 -4.68 -5.42
CA MET A 60 -3.18 -3.50 -5.84
C MET A 60 -2.96 -3.25 -7.32
N VAL A 61 -4.02 -3.37 -8.11
CA VAL A 61 -3.99 -3.07 -9.54
C VAL A 61 -4.00 -1.56 -9.74
N THR A 62 -2.82 -0.97 -9.92
CA THR A 62 -2.62 0.47 -10.13
C THR A 62 -2.52 0.87 -11.60
N SER A 63 -2.35 -0.09 -12.51
CA SER A 63 -2.21 0.16 -13.94
C SER A 63 -2.81 -0.97 -14.77
N ARG A 64 -3.24 -0.65 -15.99
CA ARG A 64 -3.71 -1.64 -16.97
C ARG A 64 -2.60 -2.62 -17.37
N ARG A 65 -1.35 -2.16 -17.42
CA ARG A 65 -0.19 -3.00 -17.75
C ARG A 65 -0.03 -4.20 -16.81
N LEU A 66 -0.43 -4.08 -15.54
CA LEU A 66 -0.38 -5.20 -14.60
C LEU A 66 -1.38 -6.30 -14.97
N LEU A 67 -2.57 -5.94 -15.43
CA LEU A 67 -3.56 -6.90 -15.91
C LEU A 67 -3.09 -7.57 -17.20
N GLU A 68 -2.56 -6.80 -18.14
CA GLU A 68 -1.97 -7.31 -19.38
C GLU A 68 -0.82 -8.29 -19.09
N PHE A 69 0.00 -8.02 -18.06
CA PHE A 69 1.05 -8.92 -17.62
C PHE A 69 0.49 -10.23 -17.05
N PHE A 70 -0.59 -10.20 -16.27
CA PHE A 70 -1.23 -11.42 -15.79
C PHE A 70 -1.79 -12.25 -16.94
N ASP A 71 -2.37 -11.63 -17.97
CA ASP A 71 -2.81 -12.32 -19.18
C ASP A 71 -1.63 -12.95 -19.92
N GLU A 72 -0.53 -12.22 -20.07
CA GLU A 72 0.71 -12.74 -20.73
C GLU A 72 1.29 -13.97 -20.06
N ILE A 73 1.26 -14.05 -18.73
CA ILE A 73 1.81 -15.20 -17.98
C ILE A 73 0.75 -16.29 -17.73
N GLY A 74 -0.43 -16.16 -18.32
CA GLY A 74 -1.52 -17.15 -18.24
C GLY A 74 -2.34 -17.12 -16.95
N LEU A 75 -2.19 -16.08 -16.12
CA LEU A 75 -2.91 -15.93 -14.85
C LEU A 75 -4.15 -15.04 -14.94
N GLY A 76 -4.52 -14.53 -16.11
CA GLY A 76 -5.64 -13.59 -16.26
C GLY A 76 -6.98 -14.11 -15.72
N ASN A 77 -7.26 -15.40 -15.92
CA ASN A 77 -8.46 -16.06 -15.41
C ASN A 77 -8.39 -16.46 -13.92
N GLU A 78 -7.19 -16.45 -13.33
CA GLU A 78 -6.96 -16.78 -11.92
C GLU A 78 -7.05 -15.54 -11.01
N VAL A 79 -7.13 -14.34 -11.59
CA VAL A 79 -7.21 -13.07 -10.86
C VAL A 79 -8.60 -12.89 -10.24
N GLU A 80 -8.71 -13.15 -8.95
CA GLU A 80 -9.94 -12.89 -8.21
C GLU A 80 -10.01 -11.44 -7.70
N ARG A 81 -11.14 -10.80 -7.92
CA ARG A 81 -11.41 -9.46 -7.40
C ARG A 81 -11.93 -9.52 -5.98
N SER A 82 -11.47 -8.62 -5.13
CA SER A 82 -11.98 -8.52 -3.76
C SER A 82 -13.50 -8.26 -3.74
N LYS A 83 -14.21 -8.97 -2.87
CA LYS A 83 -15.67 -8.81 -2.70
C LYS A 83 -16.00 -7.40 -2.18
N PRO A 84 -17.20 -6.85 -2.49
CA PRO A 84 -17.62 -5.53 -2.01
C PRO A 84 -17.53 -5.36 -0.48
N ALA A 85 -17.75 -6.43 0.27
CA ALA A 85 -17.63 -6.45 1.73
C ALA A 85 -16.19 -6.11 2.20
N ALA A 86 -15.15 -6.48 1.44
CA ALA A 86 -13.76 -6.18 1.77
C ALA A 86 -13.39 -4.70 1.64
N LYS A 87 -14.27 -3.87 1.07
CA LYS A 87 -14.09 -2.41 1.03
C LYS A 87 -14.30 -1.76 2.39
N LYS A 88 -15.04 -2.40 3.30
CA LYS A 88 -15.23 -1.91 4.66
C LYS A 88 -13.98 -2.17 5.49
N ARG A 89 -13.40 -1.11 6.04
CA ARG A 89 -12.24 -1.18 6.93
C ARG A 89 -12.67 -0.84 8.34
N PHE A 90 -12.07 -1.52 9.32
CA PHE A 90 -12.36 -1.32 10.73
C PHE A 90 -11.06 -1.12 11.47
N PHE A 91 -11.01 -0.14 12.35
CA PHE A 91 -9.94 0.04 13.31
C PHE A 91 -10.47 -0.14 14.73
N VAL A 92 -9.62 -0.67 15.60
CA VAL A 92 -10.01 -0.88 17.00
C VAL A 92 -9.78 0.40 17.79
N ARG A 93 -10.83 0.89 18.47
CA ARG A 93 -10.74 1.98 19.44
C ARG A 93 -11.53 1.61 20.69
N TYR A 94 -10.92 1.74 21.86
CA TYR A 94 -11.49 1.33 23.14
C TYR A 94 -11.98 -0.13 23.14
N GLY A 95 -11.15 -1.04 22.62
CA GLY A 95 -11.47 -2.47 22.55
C GLY A 95 -12.59 -2.86 21.59
N LYS A 96 -13.12 -1.93 20.77
CA LYS A 96 -14.24 -2.18 19.85
C LYS A 96 -13.86 -1.84 18.40
N PRO A 97 -14.21 -2.68 17.42
CA PRO A 97 -14.04 -2.36 16.01
C PRO A 97 -14.97 -1.20 15.63
N ARG A 98 -14.40 -0.20 14.94
CA ARG A 98 -15.10 0.97 14.43
C ARG A 98 -14.86 1.08 12.94
N ALA A 99 -15.94 1.22 12.17
CA ALA A 99 -15.83 1.41 10.73
C ALA A 99 -15.12 2.74 10.42
N VAL A 100 -14.20 2.68 9.47
CA VAL A 100 -13.55 3.88 8.92
C VAL A 100 -14.60 4.69 8.15
N PRO A 101 -14.78 5.97 8.41
CA PRO A 101 -15.72 6.79 7.68
C PRO A 101 -15.29 6.95 6.21
N THR A 102 -16.23 6.81 5.30
CA THR A 102 -16.01 6.89 3.84
C THR A 102 -16.57 8.16 3.21
N GLY A 103 -17.11 9.06 4.01
CA GLY A 103 -17.67 10.33 3.53
C GLY A 103 -18.06 11.28 4.67
N PRO A 104 -18.46 12.52 4.35
CA PRO A 104 -18.72 13.58 5.35
C PRO A 104 -19.77 13.17 6.39
N VAL A 105 -20.87 12.58 5.96
CA VAL A 105 -21.95 12.16 6.87
C VAL A 105 -21.46 11.07 7.83
N SER A 106 -20.74 10.07 7.31
CA SER A 106 -20.19 8.98 8.14
C SER A 106 -19.10 9.51 9.09
N LEU A 107 -18.38 10.57 8.71
CA LEU A 107 -17.41 11.25 9.56
C LEU A 107 -18.07 11.92 10.76
N LEU A 108 -19.21 12.58 10.58
CA LEU A 108 -19.94 13.23 11.67
C LEU A 108 -20.40 12.22 12.74
N PHE A 109 -20.89 11.05 12.32
CA PHE A 109 -21.46 10.04 13.21
C PHE A 109 -20.47 8.97 13.69
N THR A 110 -19.25 8.92 13.13
CA THR A 110 -18.25 7.92 13.57
C THR A 110 -17.86 8.12 15.03
N ARG A 111 -17.65 7.00 15.72
CA ARG A 111 -17.03 6.95 17.04
C ARG A 111 -15.53 6.63 16.97
N LEU A 112 -14.96 6.59 15.76
CA LEU A 112 -13.52 6.37 15.55
C LEU A 112 -12.73 7.61 15.97
N PHE A 113 -13.27 8.81 15.77
CA PHE A 113 -12.63 10.08 16.16
C PHE A 113 -13.39 10.78 17.27
N SER A 114 -12.67 11.47 18.13
CA SER A 114 -13.25 12.34 19.15
C SER A 114 -13.93 13.56 18.52
N PHE A 115 -14.74 14.26 19.29
CA PHE A 115 -15.37 15.50 18.84
C PHE A 115 -14.32 16.54 18.40
N PHE A 116 -13.28 16.75 19.19
CA PHE A 116 -12.18 17.66 18.86
C PHE A 116 -11.36 17.18 17.65
N GLY A 117 -11.16 15.87 17.50
CA GLY A 117 -10.51 15.30 16.32
C GLY A 117 -11.28 15.60 15.03
N LYS A 118 -12.61 15.53 15.07
CA LYS A 118 -13.46 15.90 13.93
C LYS A 118 -13.37 17.39 13.58
N ILE A 119 -13.43 18.27 14.59
CA ILE A 119 -13.23 19.71 14.39
C ILE A 119 -11.86 19.98 13.78
N ARG A 120 -10.80 19.34 14.31
CA ARG A 120 -9.44 19.48 13.79
C ARG A 120 -9.33 19.04 12.34
N LEU A 121 -10.03 17.97 11.96
CA LEU A 121 -10.07 17.49 10.57
C LEU A 121 -10.80 18.47 9.64
N LEU A 122 -11.88 19.11 10.09
CA LEU A 122 -12.56 20.17 9.33
C LEU A 122 -11.67 21.41 9.14
N TRP A 123 -10.71 21.63 10.03
CA TRP A 123 -9.75 22.75 9.94
C TRP A 123 -8.59 22.46 8.99
N GLU A 124 -8.52 21.24 8.43
CA GLU A 124 -7.44 20.79 7.55
C GLU A 124 -7.15 21.75 6.38
N PRO A 125 -8.14 22.30 5.66
CA PRO A 125 -7.89 23.20 4.53
C PRO A 125 -7.11 24.48 4.88
N PHE A 126 -7.14 24.89 6.14
CA PHE A 126 -6.46 26.11 6.62
C PHE A 126 -5.04 25.84 7.13
N VAL A 127 -4.59 24.58 7.10
CA VAL A 127 -3.24 24.22 7.52
C VAL A 127 -2.25 24.60 6.40
N PRO A 128 -1.16 25.34 6.70
CA PRO A 128 -0.15 25.70 5.71
C PRO A 128 0.45 24.49 5.02
N ARG A 129 0.85 24.68 3.77
CA ARG A 129 1.55 23.63 3.00
C ARG A 129 2.91 23.33 3.62
N THR A 130 3.33 22.09 3.48
CA THR A 130 4.71 21.69 3.78
C THR A 130 5.65 22.25 2.72
N ASP A 131 6.83 22.65 3.15
CA ASP A 131 7.91 23.00 2.22
C ASP A 131 8.20 21.81 1.28
N PRO A 132 8.18 22.02 -0.05
CA PRO A 132 8.47 20.98 -1.02
C PRO A 132 9.83 20.30 -0.85
N GLU A 133 10.83 21.05 -0.34
CA GLU A 133 12.19 20.54 -0.11
C GLU A 133 12.31 19.72 1.17
N SER A 134 11.34 19.83 2.10
CA SER A 134 11.33 19.03 3.33
C SER A 134 10.89 17.59 3.08
N GLU A 135 11.32 16.67 3.94
CA GLU A 135 10.95 15.25 3.91
C GLU A 135 10.29 14.80 5.21
N PRO A 136 9.08 15.26 5.53
CA PRO A 136 8.42 14.85 6.74
C PRO A 136 8.05 13.35 6.69
N SER A 137 8.04 12.75 7.87
CA SER A 137 7.49 11.40 8.04
C SER A 137 5.97 11.40 7.86
N VAL A 138 5.41 10.21 7.62
CA VAL A 138 3.95 10.03 7.55
C VAL A 138 3.29 10.49 8.84
N ALA A 139 3.89 10.22 9.99
CA ALA A 139 3.35 10.63 11.29
C ALA A 139 3.33 12.17 11.44
N GLU A 140 4.44 12.85 11.18
CA GLU A 140 4.52 14.31 11.24
C GLU A 140 3.54 14.98 10.30
N PHE A 141 3.46 14.50 9.06
CA PHE A 141 2.50 14.99 8.09
C PHE A 141 1.05 14.81 8.55
N ALA A 142 0.71 13.61 9.03
CA ALA A 142 -0.64 13.29 9.50
C ALA A 142 -1.03 14.11 10.75
N GLU A 143 -0.13 14.23 11.73
CA GLU A 143 -0.39 15.01 12.94
C GLU A 143 -0.59 16.48 12.63
N ARG A 144 0.25 17.05 11.78
CA ARG A 144 0.16 18.45 11.35
C ARG A 144 -1.13 18.72 10.56
N ARG A 145 -1.46 17.86 9.58
CA ARG A 145 -2.59 18.03 8.68
C ARG A 145 -3.92 17.64 9.29
N LEU A 146 -3.99 16.40 9.78
CA LEU A 146 -5.24 15.77 10.19
C LEU A 146 -5.46 15.79 11.70
N GLY A 147 -4.39 16.10 12.45
CA GLY A 147 -4.38 16.12 13.91
C GLY A 147 -4.08 14.73 14.52
N LYS A 148 -3.70 14.76 15.78
CA LYS A 148 -3.22 13.58 16.52
C LYS A 148 -4.25 12.43 16.58
N ASP A 149 -5.53 12.76 16.76
CA ASP A 149 -6.58 11.75 16.87
C ASP A 149 -6.73 10.91 15.60
N VAL A 150 -6.65 11.54 14.42
CA VAL A 150 -6.68 10.86 13.12
C VAL A 150 -5.37 10.12 12.86
N SER A 151 -4.24 10.72 13.23
CA SER A 151 -2.93 10.05 13.14
C SER A 151 -2.92 8.76 13.94
N ASP A 152 -3.32 8.80 15.22
CA ASP A 152 -3.25 7.65 16.12
C ASP A 152 -4.26 6.54 15.78
N TYR A 153 -5.49 6.90 15.39
CA TYR A 153 -6.58 5.93 15.23
C TYR A 153 -6.93 5.58 13.79
N ALA A 154 -6.32 6.24 12.80
CA ALA A 154 -6.51 5.89 11.40
C ALA A 154 -5.16 5.65 10.68
N ILE A 155 -4.25 6.63 10.70
CA ILE A 155 -3.02 6.54 9.93
C ILE A 155 -2.07 5.47 10.49
N ASN A 156 -1.81 5.47 11.79
CA ASN A 156 -0.93 4.49 12.43
C ASN A 156 -1.41 3.04 12.23
N PRO A 157 -2.70 2.69 12.51
CA PRO A 157 -3.19 1.35 12.24
C PRO A 157 -3.16 0.99 10.75
N PHE A 158 -3.42 1.94 9.86
CA PHE A 158 -3.34 1.72 8.43
C PHE A 158 -1.90 1.41 8.00
N MET A 159 -0.93 2.20 8.45
CA MET A 159 0.48 2.01 8.12
C MET A 159 1.01 0.67 8.66
N ALA A 160 0.64 0.32 9.89
CA ALA A 160 0.99 -0.98 10.47
C ALA A 160 0.40 -2.15 9.65
N GLY A 161 -0.84 -2.04 9.19
CA GLY A 161 -1.51 -3.09 8.44
C GLY A 161 -1.07 -3.22 6.97
N VAL A 162 -0.65 -2.12 6.33
CA VAL A 162 -0.29 -2.12 4.89
C VAL A 162 1.22 -2.21 4.69
N TYR A 163 2.00 -1.47 5.47
CA TYR A 163 3.45 -1.38 5.30
C TYR A 163 4.24 -2.18 6.33
N GLY A 164 3.61 -2.63 7.41
CA GLY A 164 4.29 -3.29 8.53
C GLY A 164 5.38 -2.42 9.18
N GLY A 165 5.33 -1.09 8.96
CA GLY A 165 6.37 -0.15 9.34
C GLY A 165 5.91 0.94 10.30
N ASP A 166 6.88 1.56 10.98
CA ASP A 166 6.64 2.72 11.83
C ASP A 166 6.42 3.98 10.98
N PRO A 167 5.25 4.64 11.04
CA PRO A 167 4.95 5.85 10.26
C PRO A 167 5.89 7.03 10.56
N ARG A 168 6.61 7.01 11.69
CA ARG A 168 7.64 8.02 12.02
C ARG A 168 8.92 7.86 11.21
N ARG A 169 9.13 6.67 10.61
CA ARG A 169 10.30 6.32 9.82
C ARG A 169 10.03 6.24 8.32
N LEU A 170 8.80 6.43 7.90
CA LEU A 170 8.38 6.37 6.50
C LEU A 170 8.17 7.78 5.97
N SER A 171 8.83 8.14 4.86
CA SER A 171 8.63 9.42 4.19
C SER A 171 7.24 9.48 3.56
N ILE A 172 6.50 10.56 3.77
CA ILE A 172 5.19 10.80 3.16
C ILE A 172 5.26 10.83 1.64
N LYS A 173 6.33 11.39 1.09
CA LYS A 173 6.52 11.52 -0.36
C LYS A 173 6.48 10.17 -1.08
N TYR A 174 7.02 9.13 -0.45
CA TYR A 174 7.14 7.80 -1.04
C TYR A 174 6.07 6.83 -0.54
N ALA A 175 5.78 6.82 0.75
CA ALA A 175 4.79 5.90 1.31
C ALA A 175 3.35 6.32 1.00
N PHE A 176 3.07 7.63 0.93
CA PHE A 176 1.72 8.18 0.71
C PHE A 176 1.73 9.32 -0.32
N ALA A 177 2.45 9.12 -1.43
CA ALA A 177 2.58 10.09 -2.51
C ALA A 177 1.26 10.78 -2.94
N PRO A 178 0.10 10.10 -3.01
CA PRO A 178 -1.15 10.79 -3.34
C PRO A 178 -1.50 11.92 -2.38
N PHE A 179 -1.33 11.73 -1.06
CA PHE A 179 -1.65 12.77 -0.07
C PHE A 179 -0.65 13.93 -0.13
N TRP A 180 0.62 13.62 -0.32
CA TRP A 180 1.64 14.63 -0.57
C TRP A 180 1.29 15.48 -1.79
N ASN A 181 0.99 14.84 -2.90
CA ASN A 181 0.66 15.52 -4.16
C ASN A 181 -0.61 16.37 -4.06
N LEU A 182 -1.64 15.91 -3.34
CA LEU A 182 -2.85 16.70 -3.07
C LEU A 182 -2.51 17.97 -2.28
N GLU A 183 -1.72 17.85 -1.22
CA GLU A 183 -1.27 19.01 -0.46
C GLU A 183 -0.46 19.98 -1.32
N GLN A 184 0.52 19.47 -2.09
CA GLN A 184 1.37 20.31 -2.93
C GLN A 184 0.58 21.00 -4.05
N LYS A 185 -0.43 20.35 -4.60
CA LYS A 185 -1.23 20.91 -5.68
C LYS A 185 -2.33 21.84 -5.21
N TYR A 186 -3.09 21.42 -4.22
CA TYR A 186 -4.32 22.09 -3.79
C TYR A 186 -4.20 22.82 -2.44
N GLY A 187 -3.11 22.61 -1.70
CA GLY A 187 -2.95 23.12 -0.33
C GLY A 187 -3.72 22.33 0.72
N SER A 188 -4.46 21.30 0.32
CA SER A 188 -5.34 20.50 1.17
C SER A 188 -5.48 19.09 0.62
N ILE A 189 -5.68 18.12 1.53
CA ILE A 189 -6.00 16.74 1.17
C ILE A 189 -7.51 16.60 0.93
N THR A 190 -8.32 17.38 1.63
CA THR A 190 -9.78 17.24 1.62
C THR A 190 -10.45 18.04 0.50
N LEU A 191 -9.78 19.04 -0.07
CA LEU A 191 -10.28 19.86 -1.18
C LEU A 191 -9.78 19.41 -2.56
N GLY A 192 -8.82 18.49 -2.63
CA GLY A 192 -8.28 17.90 -3.86
C GLY A 192 -8.85 16.54 -4.15
#